data_3892eba35dd20a5764d819a97d65187c
#
_entry.id   3892eba35dd20a5764d819a97d65187c
#
_cell.length_a   1.000
_cell.length_b   1.000
_cell.length_c   1.000
_cell.angle_alpha   90.00
_cell.angle_beta   90.00
_cell.angle_gamma   90.00
#
_symmetry.space_group_name_H-M   'P 1'
#
loop_
_entity.id
_entity.type
_entity.pdbx_description
1 polymer ?
#
loop_
_entity_poly.entity_id
_entity_poly.type
_entity_poly.pdbx_seq_one_letter_code
_entity_poly.pdbx_strand_id
1 'polypeptide(L)'
;LSTFADLLQFRMQPRTFYITNIGRLYCDEEGLTAPLKGASMSQLPFIESAWLLIENGKFHSWGSMSLFPETSISAHDATNGWVIPAWCDSHTHLVYAGSRENEFVARINGLTYEEIAQQGGGIINSALRLRNTTEDQLYDSALIRLHEIIQFGTGAVEIKSGYGLDLESELKMLRVIRRLKSATNCEIRSNFLAAHAVPPEYKGRQDDYVNHIINDMLPKVVEEGLADFIDVFCDRGFFTQGNTEKILSAGMKYGLRGKIHANELDYSGGVQAGVKYGALSVDHLECVGEAEITALLNSQTISTVLPSTSFFLKLPYAPARKMIDAGLPLSLATDYNPGSSPSGRMSFILSLACIHMNMLPEEAVNAATINGACAMGVEMEFGSIAKNKFANCLITQPLENLAYIPYSFGSDLVKKVILKGEMQ
;
A
#
# COMPACT_ATOMS: atom_id res chain seq x y z
N LEU A 1 -11.05 14.51 -30.75
CA LEU A 1 -9.59 14.50 -30.65
C LEU A 1 -9.16 15.83 -29.99
N SER A 2 -9.20 15.89 -28.66
CA SER A 2 -8.58 17.00 -27.92
C SER A 2 -7.06 16.85 -28.04
N THR A 3 -6.38 17.92 -28.37
CA THR A 3 -4.93 17.92 -28.59
C THR A 3 -4.21 17.87 -27.24
N PHE A 4 -2.98 17.33 -27.24
CA PHE A 4 -2.08 17.25 -26.06
C PHE A 4 -1.86 18.62 -25.39
N ALA A 5 -2.15 19.72 -26.10
CA ALA A 5 -2.11 21.08 -25.59
C ALA A 5 -3.27 21.42 -24.64
N ASP A 6 -4.46 20.80 -24.84
CA ASP A 6 -5.64 21.02 -23.97
C ASP A 6 -5.45 20.36 -22.61
N LEU A 7 -4.70 19.26 -22.53
CA LEU A 7 -4.34 18.59 -21.27
C LEU A 7 -3.32 19.36 -20.43
N LEU A 8 -2.50 20.21 -21.04
CA LEU A 8 -1.51 21.05 -20.34
C LEU A 8 -2.13 22.35 -19.79
N GLN A 9 -3.24 22.83 -20.34
CA GLN A 9 -3.93 24.02 -19.84
C GLN A 9 -4.76 23.76 -18.57
N PHE A 10 -5.07 22.51 -18.24
CA PHE A 10 -5.77 22.13 -16.99
C PHE A 10 -4.89 22.21 -15.73
N ARG A 11 -3.59 22.46 -15.85
CA ARG A 11 -2.61 22.40 -14.74
C ARG A 11 -2.41 23.70 -13.94
N MET A 12 -3.16 24.75 -14.14
CA MET A 12 -2.91 26.06 -13.50
C MET A 12 -4.15 26.77 -12.97
N GLN A 13 -5.05 26.06 -12.32
CA GLN A 13 -6.03 26.72 -11.44
C GLN A 13 -5.53 26.67 -10.00
N PRO A 14 -5.62 27.76 -9.22
CA PRO A 14 -5.30 27.70 -7.80
C PRO A 14 -6.22 26.66 -7.16
N ARG A 15 -5.61 25.62 -6.56
CA ARG A 15 -6.30 24.50 -5.90
C ARG A 15 -6.87 24.98 -4.57
N THR A 16 -7.67 26.03 -4.61
CA THR A 16 -8.27 26.64 -3.43
C THR A 16 -9.78 26.63 -3.58
N PHE A 17 -10.44 25.81 -2.75
CA PHE A 17 -11.89 25.67 -2.74
C PHE A 17 -12.38 25.12 -1.40
N TYR A 18 -13.66 25.32 -1.14
CA TYR A 18 -14.35 24.71 -0.02
C TYR A 18 -15.01 23.39 -0.41
N ILE A 19 -15.09 22.46 0.54
CA ILE A 19 -16.05 21.37 0.54
C ILE A 19 -17.08 21.72 1.62
N THR A 20 -18.35 21.77 1.25
CA THR A 20 -19.46 22.17 2.13
C THR A 20 -20.48 21.05 2.27
N ASN A 21 -21.42 21.21 3.20
CA ASN A 21 -22.46 20.22 3.48
C ASN A 21 -21.89 18.80 3.70
N ILE A 22 -20.77 18.73 4.42
CA ILE A 22 -20.14 17.46 4.81
C ILE A 22 -20.93 16.87 5.98
N GLY A 23 -21.47 15.66 5.84
CA GLY A 23 -22.20 14.97 6.91
C GLY A 23 -21.31 14.68 8.10
N ARG A 24 -20.15 14.06 7.88
CA ARG A 24 -19.06 13.89 8.86
C ARG A 24 -17.72 14.15 8.22
N LEU A 25 -16.92 14.99 8.86
CA LEU A 25 -15.52 15.23 8.49
C LEU A 25 -14.62 14.55 9.51
N TYR A 26 -13.92 13.50 9.10
CA TYR A 26 -12.93 12.82 9.93
C TYR A 26 -11.60 13.54 9.85
N CYS A 27 -11.33 14.39 10.82
CA CYS A 27 -10.16 15.27 10.86
C CYS A 27 -9.44 15.19 12.21
N ASP A 28 -8.18 15.54 12.17
CA ASP A 28 -7.28 15.52 13.32
C ASP A 28 -6.69 16.91 13.54
N GLU A 29 -7.09 17.55 14.65
CA GLU A 29 -6.66 18.89 15.01
C GLU A 29 -5.20 18.95 15.48
N GLU A 30 -4.70 17.86 16.07
CA GLU A 30 -3.34 17.78 16.62
C GLU A 30 -2.30 17.45 15.53
N GLY A 31 -2.72 16.86 14.41
CA GLY A 31 -1.86 16.50 13.30
C GLY A 31 -1.04 15.25 13.56
N LEU A 32 -1.65 14.07 13.49
CA LEU A 32 -0.98 12.79 13.67
C LEU A 32 0.23 12.64 12.73
N THR A 33 1.39 12.38 13.31
CA THR A 33 2.68 12.17 12.64
C THR A 33 3.36 10.88 13.09
N ALA A 34 2.61 10.02 13.80
CA ALA A 34 3.07 8.73 14.31
C ALA A 34 1.93 7.71 14.18
N PRO A 35 2.26 6.41 14.14
CA PRO A 35 1.24 5.38 14.04
C PRO A 35 0.40 5.30 15.31
N LEU A 36 -0.90 5.11 15.13
CA LEU A 36 -1.80 4.72 16.21
C LEU A 36 -1.55 3.26 16.58
N LYS A 37 -1.58 2.93 17.86
CA LYS A 37 -1.26 1.58 18.36
C LYS A 37 -2.18 1.15 19.50
N GLY A 38 -2.43 -0.15 19.58
CA GLY A 38 -3.29 -0.70 20.61
C GLY A 38 -4.66 -0.01 20.63
N ALA A 39 -5.16 0.33 21.81
CA ALA A 39 -6.45 0.96 21.97
C ALA A 39 -6.62 2.31 21.25
N SER A 40 -5.53 3.04 20.97
CA SER A 40 -5.63 4.30 20.23
C SER A 40 -6.02 4.11 18.77
N MET A 41 -5.87 2.91 18.21
CA MET A 41 -6.32 2.61 16.84
C MET A 41 -7.84 2.75 16.65
N SER A 42 -8.64 2.66 17.73
CA SER A 42 -10.08 2.90 17.66
C SER A 42 -10.47 4.38 17.74
N GLN A 43 -9.53 5.29 17.94
CA GLN A 43 -9.78 6.73 18.00
C GLN A 43 -9.84 7.32 16.59
N LEU A 44 -11.00 7.77 16.16
CA LEU A 44 -11.24 8.39 14.85
C LEU A 44 -12.17 9.60 15.02
N PRO A 45 -11.63 10.76 15.43
CA PRO A 45 -12.42 11.97 15.69
C PRO A 45 -13.06 12.54 14.43
N PHE A 46 -14.24 13.15 14.57
CA PHE A 46 -14.96 13.78 13.47
C PHE A 46 -15.76 15.01 13.92
N ILE A 47 -16.14 15.84 12.97
CA ILE A 47 -17.08 16.95 13.11
C ILE A 47 -18.32 16.65 12.28
N GLU A 48 -19.50 16.77 12.85
CA GLU A 48 -20.77 16.66 12.11
C GLU A 48 -21.16 18.00 11.46
N SER A 49 -21.86 17.92 10.33
CA SER A 49 -22.30 19.08 9.55
C SER A 49 -21.15 20.09 9.35
N ALA A 50 -20.14 19.68 8.60
CA ALA A 50 -18.88 20.41 8.50
C ALA A 50 -18.65 21.05 7.14
N TRP A 51 -17.68 21.98 7.12
CA TRP A 51 -17.01 22.47 5.93
C TRP A 51 -15.50 22.25 6.05
N LEU A 52 -14.82 22.19 4.91
CA LEU A 52 -13.36 22.01 4.82
C LEU A 52 -12.82 22.96 3.74
N LEU A 53 -11.80 23.75 4.05
CA LEU A 53 -11.04 24.56 3.09
C LEU A 53 -9.77 23.82 2.67
N ILE A 54 -9.63 23.62 1.38
CA ILE A 54 -8.39 23.22 0.73
C ILE A 54 -7.77 24.46 0.09
N GLU A 55 -6.50 24.73 0.40
CA GLU A 55 -5.75 25.86 -0.13
C GLU A 55 -4.39 25.39 -0.64
N ASN A 56 -4.09 25.74 -1.90
CA ASN A 56 -2.83 25.35 -2.57
C ASN A 56 -2.56 23.83 -2.51
N GLY A 57 -3.62 23.04 -2.61
CA GLY A 57 -3.54 21.57 -2.59
C GLY A 57 -3.34 20.95 -1.21
N LYS A 58 -3.50 21.72 -0.14
CA LYS A 58 -3.33 21.26 1.26
C LYS A 58 -4.58 21.55 2.07
N PHE A 59 -4.80 20.78 3.13
CA PHE A 59 -5.82 21.10 4.13
C PHE A 59 -5.43 22.35 4.89
N HIS A 60 -6.30 23.36 4.88
CA HIS A 60 -6.04 24.65 5.51
C HIS A 60 -6.81 24.83 6.82
N SER A 61 -8.12 24.70 6.76
CA SER A 61 -9.01 24.89 7.92
C SER A 61 -10.36 24.21 7.70
N TRP A 62 -11.08 23.99 8.77
CA TRP A 62 -12.40 23.36 8.77
C TRP A 62 -13.21 23.82 9.98
N GLY A 63 -14.50 23.51 9.96
CA GLY A 63 -15.40 23.83 11.07
C GLY A 63 -16.82 23.39 10.81
N SER A 64 -17.71 23.68 11.78
CA SER A 64 -19.14 23.45 11.62
C SER A 64 -19.75 24.31 10.52
N MET A 65 -20.70 23.76 9.75
CA MET A 65 -21.46 24.52 8.74
C MET A 65 -22.18 25.76 9.29
N SER A 66 -22.57 25.74 10.57
CA SER A 66 -23.18 26.91 11.24
C SER A 66 -22.22 28.10 11.36
N LEU A 67 -20.91 27.88 11.19
CA LEU A 67 -19.84 28.88 11.23
C LEU A 67 -19.16 29.02 9.87
N PHE A 68 -19.83 28.61 8.79
CA PHE A 68 -19.26 28.72 7.44
C PHE A 68 -19.07 30.20 7.09
N PRO A 69 -17.87 30.64 6.66
CA PRO A 69 -17.58 32.03 6.38
C PRO A 69 -18.27 32.52 5.11
N GLU A 70 -18.66 33.78 5.06
CA GLU A 70 -18.98 34.44 3.80
C GLU A 70 -17.74 34.51 2.91
N THR A 71 -17.85 34.00 1.68
CA THR A 71 -16.69 33.88 0.79
C THR A 71 -17.08 33.90 -0.68
N SER A 72 -16.16 34.39 -1.52
CA SER A 72 -16.25 34.26 -2.98
C SER A 72 -15.47 33.04 -3.51
N ILE A 73 -14.80 32.32 -2.65
CA ILE A 73 -14.07 31.08 -3.03
C ILE A 73 -15.10 30.00 -3.43
N SER A 74 -14.82 29.28 -4.52
CA SER A 74 -15.68 28.22 -5.02
C SER A 74 -15.88 27.12 -3.97
N ALA A 75 -17.05 26.49 -3.97
CA ALA A 75 -17.38 25.41 -3.08
C ALA A 75 -17.92 24.20 -3.84
N HIS A 76 -17.52 23.01 -3.37
CA HIS A 76 -18.09 21.74 -3.80
C HIS A 76 -19.02 21.23 -2.70
N ASP A 77 -20.26 20.96 -3.05
CA ASP A 77 -21.25 20.40 -2.15
C ASP A 77 -21.01 18.89 -1.98
N ALA A 78 -20.73 18.45 -0.76
CA ALA A 78 -20.60 17.03 -0.43
C ALA A 78 -21.95 16.31 -0.32
N THR A 79 -23.07 17.05 -0.38
CA THR A 79 -24.44 16.49 -0.38
C THR A 79 -24.66 15.54 0.80
N ASN A 80 -24.23 15.95 1.98
CA ASN A 80 -24.24 15.16 3.23
C ASN A 80 -23.38 13.88 3.19
N GLY A 81 -22.50 13.73 2.17
CA GLY A 81 -21.47 12.68 2.15
C GLY A 81 -20.43 12.90 3.24
N TRP A 82 -19.74 11.83 3.62
CA TRP A 82 -18.65 11.93 4.59
C TRP A 82 -17.33 12.23 3.89
N VAL A 83 -16.46 12.94 4.58
CA VAL A 83 -15.08 13.20 4.12
C VAL A 83 -14.13 12.47 5.06
N ILE A 84 -13.38 11.54 4.47
CA ILE A 84 -12.38 10.71 5.17
C ILE A 84 -11.03 10.84 4.47
N PRO A 85 -9.88 10.58 5.15
CA PRO A 85 -8.59 10.52 4.47
C PRO A 85 -8.60 9.50 3.33
N ALA A 86 -7.87 9.77 2.25
CA ALA A 86 -7.64 8.79 1.21
C ALA A 86 -6.79 7.61 1.73
N TRP A 87 -7.00 6.42 1.15
CA TRP A 87 -6.28 5.22 1.56
C TRP A 87 -4.78 5.32 1.27
N CYS A 88 -3.97 4.78 2.17
CA CYS A 88 -2.54 4.62 2.04
C CYS A 88 -2.21 3.12 1.95
N ASP A 89 -2.01 2.62 0.73
CA ASP A 89 -1.79 1.21 0.45
C ASP A 89 -0.28 0.91 0.45
N SER A 90 0.21 0.41 1.58
CA SER A 90 1.64 0.27 1.86
C SER A 90 2.28 -1.00 1.31
N HIS A 91 1.56 -1.79 0.48
CA HIS A 91 2.11 -3.01 -0.09
C HIS A 91 1.36 -3.41 -1.36
N THR A 92 1.97 -3.18 -2.53
CA THR A 92 1.43 -3.63 -3.82
C THR A 92 2.54 -4.05 -4.79
N HIS A 93 2.16 -4.84 -5.80
CA HIS A 93 2.99 -5.25 -6.92
C HIS A 93 2.32 -4.87 -8.25
N LEU A 94 1.92 -3.61 -8.40
CA LEU A 94 1.13 -3.11 -9.54
C LEU A 94 1.81 -3.29 -10.91
N VAL A 95 3.15 -3.36 -10.96
CA VAL A 95 3.91 -3.52 -12.20
C VAL A 95 4.14 -5.01 -12.48
N TYR A 96 3.29 -5.58 -13.33
CA TYR A 96 3.42 -6.98 -13.79
C TYR A 96 2.91 -7.14 -15.23
N ALA A 97 3.41 -8.16 -15.94
CA ALA A 97 3.23 -8.34 -17.37
C ALA A 97 1.95 -9.09 -17.80
N GLY A 98 1.11 -9.51 -16.85
CA GLY A 98 -0.14 -10.19 -17.16
C GLY A 98 -0.71 -10.93 -15.97
N SER A 99 -2.01 -11.19 -16.02
CA SER A 99 -2.76 -11.89 -14.99
C SER A 99 -2.44 -13.39 -14.94
N ARG A 100 -2.89 -14.04 -13.87
CA ARG A 100 -2.69 -15.47 -13.61
C ARG A 100 -4.04 -16.20 -13.43
N GLU A 101 -5.09 -15.77 -14.13
CA GLU A 101 -6.42 -16.35 -14.05
C GLU A 101 -6.47 -17.84 -14.42
N ASN A 102 -5.58 -18.31 -15.29
CA ASN A 102 -5.50 -19.74 -15.60
C ASN A 102 -5.01 -20.56 -14.41
N GLU A 103 -4.11 -20.02 -13.60
CA GLU A 103 -3.67 -20.65 -12.35
C GLU A 103 -4.78 -20.65 -11.29
N PHE A 104 -5.60 -19.59 -11.25
CA PHE A 104 -6.80 -19.56 -10.41
C PHE A 104 -7.77 -20.70 -10.77
N VAL A 105 -8.03 -20.94 -12.06
CA VAL A 105 -8.84 -22.08 -12.50
C VAL A 105 -8.20 -23.42 -12.14
N ALA A 106 -6.87 -23.54 -12.30
CA ALA A 106 -6.13 -24.75 -11.93
C ALA A 106 -6.26 -25.08 -10.42
N ARG A 107 -6.18 -24.05 -9.56
CA ARG A 107 -6.41 -24.20 -8.10
C ARG A 107 -7.84 -24.63 -7.77
N ILE A 108 -8.85 -24.09 -8.46
CA ILE A 108 -10.26 -24.52 -8.30
C ILE A 108 -10.40 -26.00 -8.64
N ASN A 109 -9.66 -26.47 -9.63
CA ASN A 109 -9.63 -27.89 -10.05
C ASN A 109 -8.77 -28.77 -9.13
N GLY A 110 -8.22 -28.21 -8.04
CA GLY A 110 -7.51 -28.96 -6.99
C GLY A 110 -6.01 -29.13 -7.20
N LEU A 111 -5.40 -28.44 -8.19
CA LEU A 111 -3.95 -28.48 -8.37
C LEU A 111 -3.27 -27.72 -7.22
N THR A 112 -2.22 -28.33 -6.70
CA THR A 112 -1.34 -27.72 -5.70
C THR A 112 -0.47 -26.61 -6.32
N TYR A 113 0.11 -25.76 -5.48
CA TYR A 113 1.07 -24.74 -5.92
C TYR A 113 2.26 -25.36 -6.68
N GLU A 114 2.74 -26.51 -6.21
CA GLU A 114 3.88 -27.24 -6.81
C GLU A 114 3.52 -27.80 -8.20
N GLU A 115 2.32 -28.38 -8.36
CA GLU A 115 1.84 -28.87 -9.65
C GLU A 115 1.64 -27.75 -10.66
N ILE A 116 1.13 -26.58 -10.22
CA ILE A 116 1.00 -25.38 -11.05
C ILE A 116 2.39 -24.89 -11.49
N ALA A 117 3.35 -24.84 -10.57
CA ALA A 117 4.72 -24.45 -10.89
C ALA A 117 5.40 -25.39 -11.87
N GLN A 118 5.20 -26.74 -11.71
CA GLN A 118 5.71 -27.75 -12.65
C GLN A 118 5.11 -27.63 -14.06
N GLN A 119 3.86 -27.12 -14.16
CA GLN A 119 3.19 -26.83 -15.44
C GLN A 119 3.62 -25.48 -16.04
N GLY A 120 4.64 -24.84 -15.49
CA GLY A 120 5.16 -23.57 -15.98
C GLY A 120 4.43 -22.34 -15.45
N GLY A 121 3.64 -22.46 -14.37
CA GLY A 121 3.01 -21.34 -13.66
C GLY A 121 3.90 -20.72 -12.57
N GLY A 122 3.30 -19.91 -11.73
CA GLY A 122 3.98 -19.29 -10.59
C GLY A 122 4.77 -18.04 -10.94
N ILE A 123 5.56 -17.58 -9.96
CA ILE A 123 6.34 -16.35 -10.06
C ILE A 123 7.38 -16.39 -11.19
N ILE A 124 7.95 -17.56 -11.47
CA ILE A 124 8.94 -17.73 -12.54
C ILE A 124 8.31 -17.48 -13.91
N ASN A 125 7.09 -17.96 -14.15
CA ASN A 125 6.36 -17.66 -15.39
C ASN A 125 6.07 -16.15 -15.53
N SER A 126 5.68 -15.51 -14.45
CA SER A 126 5.48 -14.06 -14.42
C SER A 126 6.77 -13.31 -14.77
N ALA A 127 7.92 -13.76 -14.25
CA ALA A 127 9.23 -13.19 -14.55
C ALA A 127 9.61 -13.37 -16.02
N LEU A 128 9.45 -14.57 -16.58
CA LEU A 128 9.75 -14.82 -18.00
C LEU A 128 8.88 -13.98 -18.94
N ARG A 129 7.58 -13.82 -18.59
CA ARG A 129 6.66 -12.96 -19.34
C ARG A 129 7.11 -11.49 -19.26
N LEU A 130 7.49 -11.01 -18.07
CA LEU A 130 7.96 -9.64 -17.87
C LEU A 130 9.25 -9.33 -18.62
N ARG A 131 10.20 -10.27 -18.67
CA ARG A 131 11.44 -10.14 -19.44
C ARG A 131 11.17 -9.83 -20.91
N ASN A 132 10.14 -10.47 -21.49
CA ASN A 132 9.74 -10.32 -22.89
C ASN A 132 8.77 -9.14 -23.15
N THR A 133 8.33 -8.43 -22.11
CA THR A 133 7.40 -7.29 -22.21
C THR A 133 8.20 -5.99 -22.25
N THR A 134 7.86 -5.08 -23.18
CA THR A 134 8.53 -3.77 -23.25
C THR A 134 8.20 -2.89 -22.06
N GLU A 135 9.04 -1.90 -21.78
CA GLU A 135 8.79 -0.92 -20.73
C GLU A 135 7.48 -0.16 -20.94
N ASP A 136 7.16 0.22 -22.18
CA ASP A 136 5.92 0.93 -22.51
C ASP A 136 4.68 0.06 -22.26
N GLN A 137 4.71 -1.20 -22.67
CA GLN A 137 3.60 -2.14 -22.40
C GLN A 137 3.38 -2.37 -20.90
N LEU A 138 4.47 -2.45 -20.12
CA LEU A 138 4.37 -2.53 -18.66
C LEU A 138 3.79 -1.25 -18.07
N TYR A 139 4.25 -0.09 -18.55
CA TYR A 139 3.75 1.21 -18.11
C TYR A 139 2.25 1.36 -18.39
N ASP A 140 1.81 1.09 -19.62
CA ASP A 140 0.40 1.24 -20.00
C ASP A 140 -0.51 0.35 -19.15
N SER A 141 -0.11 -0.91 -18.95
CA SER A 141 -0.88 -1.85 -18.13
C SER A 141 -0.88 -1.49 -16.64
N ALA A 142 0.23 -0.99 -16.11
CA ALA A 142 0.33 -0.54 -14.72
C ALA A 142 -0.44 0.77 -14.49
N LEU A 143 -0.46 1.68 -15.46
CA LEU A 143 -1.22 2.93 -15.39
C LEU A 143 -2.73 2.67 -15.28
N ILE A 144 -3.25 1.69 -16.02
CA ILE A 144 -4.67 1.27 -15.91
C ILE A 144 -4.98 0.82 -14.47
N ARG A 145 -4.13 -0.04 -13.88
CA ARG A 145 -4.32 -0.51 -12.50
C ARG A 145 -4.17 0.61 -11.47
N LEU A 146 -3.24 1.52 -11.71
CA LEU A 146 -3.06 2.70 -10.85
C LEU A 146 -4.30 3.60 -10.87
N HIS A 147 -4.89 3.86 -12.04
CA HIS A 147 -6.14 4.62 -12.15
C HIS A 147 -7.30 3.89 -11.47
N GLU A 148 -7.37 2.57 -11.58
CA GLU A 148 -8.38 1.77 -10.90
C GLU A 148 -8.33 1.94 -9.38
N ILE A 149 -7.14 1.79 -8.77
CA ILE A 149 -7.01 1.95 -7.31
C ILE A 149 -7.24 3.39 -6.84
N ILE A 150 -6.88 4.39 -7.66
CA ILE A 150 -7.20 5.78 -7.38
C ILE A 150 -8.72 5.99 -7.34
N GLN A 151 -9.46 5.44 -8.30
CA GLN A 151 -10.91 5.51 -8.30
C GLN A 151 -11.53 4.81 -7.08
N PHE A 152 -10.89 3.77 -6.54
CA PHE A 152 -11.27 3.12 -5.28
C PHE A 152 -10.86 3.90 -4.03
N GLY A 153 -10.17 5.03 -4.20
CA GLY A 153 -9.83 5.94 -3.11
C GLY A 153 -8.40 5.86 -2.61
N THR A 154 -7.50 5.15 -3.28
CA THR A 154 -6.08 5.12 -2.89
C THR A 154 -5.40 6.43 -3.26
N GLY A 155 -4.87 7.14 -2.26
CA GLY A 155 -4.19 8.42 -2.41
C GLY A 155 -2.68 8.37 -2.20
N ALA A 156 -2.19 7.26 -1.61
CA ALA A 156 -0.78 6.94 -1.51
C ALA A 156 -0.59 5.43 -1.70
N VAL A 157 0.44 5.01 -2.43
CA VAL A 157 0.68 3.59 -2.73
C VAL A 157 2.17 3.27 -2.77
N GLU A 158 2.54 2.14 -2.19
CA GLU A 158 3.84 1.53 -2.40
C GLU A 158 3.77 0.53 -3.55
N ILE A 159 4.71 0.62 -4.48
CA ILE A 159 4.82 -0.31 -5.61
C ILE A 159 6.18 -1.00 -5.55
N LYS A 160 6.15 -2.32 -5.45
CA LYS A 160 7.34 -3.17 -5.40
C LYS A 160 7.73 -3.65 -6.80
N SER A 161 9.02 -3.82 -7.04
CA SER A 161 9.55 -4.63 -8.14
C SER A 161 9.40 -6.14 -7.81
N GLY A 162 10.27 -7.02 -8.30
CA GLY A 162 10.33 -8.42 -7.86
C GLY A 162 9.71 -9.43 -8.82
N TYR A 163 9.27 -9.00 -9.98
CA TYR A 163 8.91 -9.90 -11.09
C TYR A 163 9.94 -9.90 -12.23
N GLY A 164 11.04 -9.18 -12.09
CA GLY A 164 12.15 -9.21 -13.05
C GLY A 164 13.10 -10.36 -12.77
N LEU A 165 13.57 -10.45 -11.55
CA LEU A 165 14.52 -11.43 -11.03
C LEU A 165 15.90 -11.42 -11.76
N ASP A 166 16.14 -10.42 -12.59
CA ASP A 166 17.44 -10.10 -13.20
C ASP A 166 17.63 -8.59 -13.24
N LEU A 167 18.88 -8.14 -13.45
CA LEU A 167 19.23 -6.72 -13.39
C LEU A 167 18.37 -5.86 -14.33
N GLU A 168 18.31 -6.21 -15.61
CA GLU A 168 17.65 -5.37 -16.61
C GLU A 168 16.13 -5.32 -16.39
N SER A 169 15.54 -6.42 -15.99
CA SER A 169 14.10 -6.50 -15.76
C SER A 169 13.66 -5.83 -14.46
N GLU A 170 14.46 -5.89 -13.39
CA GLU A 170 14.22 -5.14 -12.16
C GLU A 170 14.35 -3.62 -12.39
N LEU A 171 15.39 -3.18 -13.09
CA LEU A 171 15.54 -1.77 -13.49
C LEU A 171 14.36 -1.30 -14.36
N LYS A 172 13.92 -2.13 -15.32
CA LYS A 172 12.75 -1.84 -16.17
C LYS A 172 11.49 -1.62 -15.32
N MET A 173 11.22 -2.50 -14.34
CA MET A 173 10.08 -2.32 -13.42
C MET A 173 10.18 -1.01 -12.62
N LEU A 174 11.32 -0.74 -12.03
CA LEU A 174 11.54 0.46 -11.23
C LEU A 174 11.48 1.75 -12.07
N ARG A 175 11.95 1.73 -13.32
CA ARG A 175 11.79 2.84 -14.28
C ARG A 175 10.31 3.08 -14.63
N VAL A 176 9.51 2.01 -14.78
CA VAL A 176 8.05 2.12 -14.94
C VAL A 176 7.43 2.77 -13.72
N ILE A 177 7.80 2.37 -12.49
CA ILE A 177 7.31 3.01 -11.26
C ILE A 177 7.66 4.51 -11.24
N ARG A 178 8.88 4.89 -11.63
CA ARG A 178 9.29 6.30 -11.74
C ARG A 178 8.43 7.08 -12.75
N ARG A 179 8.07 6.48 -13.89
CA ARG A 179 7.16 7.08 -14.87
C ARG A 179 5.76 7.27 -14.28
N LEU A 180 5.24 6.29 -13.54
CA LEU A 180 3.94 6.38 -12.87
C LEU A 180 3.90 7.51 -11.83
N LYS A 181 4.99 7.75 -11.08
CA LYS A 181 5.10 8.89 -10.15
C LYS A 181 4.82 10.24 -10.83
N SER A 182 5.21 10.39 -12.09
CA SER A 182 5.02 11.63 -12.86
C SER A 182 3.66 11.72 -13.55
N ALA A 183 2.89 10.62 -13.61
CA ALA A 183 1.64 10.55 -14.36
C ALA A 183 0.40 10.90 -13.53
N THR A 184 0.49 10.94 -12.20
CA THR A 184 -0.66 11.11 -11.30
C THR A 184 -0.33 12.00 -10.10
N ASN A 185 -1.37 12.44 -9.38
CA ASN A 185 -1.23 13.11 -8.09
C ASN A 185 -1.19 12.11 -6.90
N CYS A 186 -1.36 10.82 -7.15
CA CYS A 186 -1.18 9.79 -6.12
C CYS A 186 0.29 9.79 -5.65
N GLU A 187 0.50 9.73 -4.34
CA GLU A 187 1.84 9.57 -3.80
C GLU A 187 2.31 8.14 -4.03
N ILE A 188 3.48 7.96 -4.65
CA ILE A 188 4.02 6.63 -4.95
C ILE A 188 5.39 6.47 -4.31
N ARG A 189 5.56 5.39 -3.54
CA ARG A 189 6.85 4.92 -3.04
C ARG A 189 7.29 3.69 -3.81
N SER A 190 8.57 3.63 -4.17
CA SER A 190 9.15 2.52 -4.93
C SER A 190 9.96 1.61 -4.03
N ASN A 191 9.79 0.29 -4.20
CA ASN A 191 10.47 -0.71 -3.38
C ASN A 191 11.22 -1.71 -4.27
N PHE A 192 12.52 -1.87 -4.02
CA PHE A 192 13.37 -2.83 -4.72
C PHE A 192 13.30 -4.19 -4.06
N LEU A 193 12.67 -5.16 -4.74
CA LEU A 193 12.40 -6.51 -4.27
C LEU A 193 13.00 -7.59 -5.18
N ALA A 194 14.24 -7.48 -5.65
CA ALA A 194 14.85 -8.55 -6.43
C ALA A 194 14.90 -9.89 -5.66
N ALA A 195 14.95 -9.83 -4.34
CA ALA A 195 14.88 -11.00 -3.46
C ALA A 195 13.44 -11.48 -3.21
N HIS A 196 12.62 -11.58 -4.27
CA HIS A 196 11.25 -12.11 -4.23
C HIS A 196 11.22 -13.63 -4.49
N ALA A 197 12.07 -14.10 -5.41
CA ALA A 197 12.30 -15.52 -5.66
C ALA A 197 13.69 -15.74 -6.25
N VAL A 198 14.19 -16.97 -6.19
CA VAL A 198 15.45 -17.33 -6.85
C VAL A 198 15.14 -17.71 -8.30
N PRO A 199 15.71 -17.01 -9.29
CA PRO A 199 15.46 -17.31 -10.69
C PRO A 199 16.13 -18.64 -11.11
N PRO A 200 15.65 -19.29 -12.20
CA PRO A 200 16.16 -20.59 -12.64
C PRO A 200 17.66 -20.64 -12.86
N GLU A 201 18.25 -19.54 -13.28
CA GLU A 201 19.70 -19.39 -13.55
C GLU A 201 20.55 -19.57 -12.27
N TYR A 202 19.96 -19.34 -11.10
CA TYR A 202 20.58 -19.49 -9.78
C TYR A 202 20.00 -20.65 -8.98
N LYS A 203 19.24 -21.56 -9.60
CA LYS A 203 18.69 -22.73 -8.89
C LYS A 203 19.78 -23.50 -8.16
N GLY A 204 19.61 -23.70 -6.83
CA GLY A 204 20.58 -24.34 -5.95
C GLY A 204 21.80 -23.48 -5.59
N ARG A 205 21.84 -22.20 -6.02
CA ARG A 205 22.93 -21.24 -5.74
C ARG A 205 22.38 -19.92 -5.20
N GLN A 206 21.53 -20.00 -4.15
CA GLN A 206 20.83 -18.82 -3.60
C GLN A 206 21.81 -17.75 -3.09
N ASP A 207 22.91 -18.15 -2.44
CA ASP A 207 23.92 -17.19 -1.97
C ASP A 207 24.61 -16.44 -3.12
N ASP A 208 24.82 -17.09 -4.28
CA ASP A 208 25.35 -16.40 -5.48
C ASP A 208 24.35 -15.35 -5.99
N TYR A 209 23.03 -15.65 -5.95
CA TYR A 209 22.00 -14.71 -6.31
C TYR A 209 21.93 -13.53 -5.35
N VAL A 210 22.00 -13.78 -4.04
CA VAL A 210 22.10 -12.74 -3.02
C VAL A 210 23.31 -11.83 -3.26
N ASN A 211 24.47 -12.41 -3.58
CA ASN A 211 25.65 -11.64 -3.91
C ASN A 211 25.46 -10.81 -5.17
N HIS A 212 24.78 -11.34 -6.21
CA HIS A 212 24.43 -10.60 -7.43
C HIS A 212 23.47 -9.43 -7.13
N ILE A 213 22.45 -9.63 -6.29
CA ILE A 213 21.57 -8.55 -5.85
C ILE A 213 22.37 -7.43 -5.18
N ILE A 214 23.28 -7.77 -4.26
CA ILE A 214 24.03 -6.81 -3.45
C ILE A 214 25.11 -6.08 -4.27
N ASN A 215 25.84 -6.80 -5.12
CA ASN A 215 27.04 -6.25 -5.75
C ASN A 215 26.80 -5.69 -7.15
N ASP A 216 25.77 -6.16 -7.86
CA ASP A 216 25.52 -5.78 -9.25
C ASP A 216 24.20 -5.00 -9.40
N MET A 217 23.07 -5.49 -8.83
CA MET A 217 21.78 -4.86 -9.00
C MET A 217 21.61 -3.62 -8.12
N LEU A 218 21.81 -3.74 -6.81
CA LEU A 218 21.60 -2.65 -5.85
C LEU A 218 22.40 -1.38 -6.19
N PRO A 219 23.70 -1.43 -6.56
CA PRO A 219 24.41 -0.24 -6.97
C PRO A 219 23.79 0.48 -8.18
N LYS A 220 23.24 -0.26 -9.14
CA LYS A 220 22.58 0.32 -10.31
C LYS A 220 21.24 0.96 -9.98
N VAL A 221 20.45 0.32 -9.11
CA VAL A 221 19.19 0.89 -8.59
C VAL A 221 19.46 2.22 -7.87
N VAL A 222 20.52 2.28 -7.09
CA VAL A 222 20.92 3.49 -6.35
C VAL A 222 21.49 4.56 -7.28
N GLU A 223 22.33 4.18 -8.25
CA GLU A 223 22.90 5.09 -9.25
C GLU A 223 21.79 5.86 -10.01
N GLU A 224 20.70 5.18 -10.36
CA GLU A 224 19.55 5.78 -11.04
C GLU A 224 18.52 6.44 -10.07
N GLY A 225 18.67 6.30 -8.77
CA GLY A 225 17.72 6.83 -7.76
C GLY A 225 16.32 6.24 -7.90
N LEU A 226 16.21 4.92 -8.10
CA LEU A 226 14.95 4.27 -8.48
C LEU A 226 14.12 3.75 -7.32
N ALA A 227 14.70 3.55 -6.14
CA ALA A 227 14.03 2.93 -5.00
C ALA A 227 14.09 3.79 -3.74
N ASP A 228 12.98 3.83 -3.00
CA ASP A 228 12.87 4.40 -1.65
C ASP A 228 13.21 3.34 -0.59
N PHE A 229 12.91 2.05 -0.89
CA PHE A 229 13.03 0.92 0.02
C PHE A 229 13.76 -0.27 -0.62
N ILE A 230 14.25 -1.18 0.23
CA ILE A 230 14.74 -2.51 -0.14
C ILE A 230 13.96 -3.57 0.62
N ASP A 231 13.59 -4.66 -0.08
CA ASP A 231 12.70 -5.69 0.46
C ASP A 231 13.23 -7.10 0.18
N VAL A 232 12.81 -8.04 1.00
CA VAL A 232 13.18 -9.46 0.89
C VAL A 232 11.98 -10.33 1.25
N PHE A 233 11.70 -11.34 0.46
CA PHE A 233 10.76 -12.39 0.85
C PHE A 233 11.45 -13.41 1.76
N CYS A 234 11.37 -13.16 3.05
CA CYS A 234 11.96 -14.00 4.09
C CYS A 234 10.95 -15.04 4.56
N ASP A 235 10.91 -16.17 3.88
CA ASP A 235 10.03 -17.27 4.30
C ASP A 235 10.55 -18.64 3.88
N ARG A 236 9.89 -19.71 4.37
CA ARG A 236 10.21 -21.10 4.04
C ARG A 236 10.11 -21.33 2.53
N GLY A 237 11.21 -21.78 1.93
CA GLY A 237 11.29 -22.01 0.49
C GLY A 237 11.72 -20.80 -0.34
N PHE A 238 11.86 -19.64 0.30
CA PHE A 238 12.36 -18.39 -0.28
C PHE A 238 13.71 -18.00 0.35
N PHE A 239 13.88 -16.77 0.81
CA PHE A 239 15.15 -16.34 1.40
C PHE A 239 15.19 -16.61 2.91
N THR A 240 16.37 -17.01 3.38
CA THR A 240 16.61 -17.26 4.81
C THR A 240 16.76 -15.96 5.59
N GLN A 241 16.64 -16.02 6.93
CA GLN A 241 16.93 -14.89 7.81
C GLN A 241 18.35 -14.34 7.54
N GLY A 242 19.36 -15.20 7.38
CA GLY A 242 20.73 -14.77 7.12
C GLY A 242 20.89 -14.04 5.77
N ASN A 243 20.19 -14.46 4.73
CA ASN A 243 20.18 -13.78 3.43
C ASN A 243 19.48 -12.44 3.53
N THR A 244 18.37 -12.39 4.26
CA THR A 244 17.61 -11.16 4.54
C THR A 244 18.49 -10.13 5.25
N GLU A 245 19.20 -10.54 6.30
CA GLU A 245 20.12 -9.67 7.04
C GLU A 245 21.25 -9.10 6.15
N LYS A 246 21.81 -9.92 5.24
CA LYS A 246 22.84 -9.47 4.29
C LYS A 246 22.28 -8.37 3.35
N ILE A 247 21.11 -8.59 2.78
CA ILE A 247 20.46 -7.68 1.81
C ILE A 247 20.07 -6.38 2.50
N LEU A 248 19.42 -6.43 3.67
CA LEU A 248 19.04 -5.24 4.44
C LEU A 248 20.28 -4.40 4.84
N SER A 249 21.31 -5.09 5.34
CA SER A 249 22.58 -4.42 5.68
C SER A 249 23.21 -3.73 4.47
N ALA A 250 23.13 -4.32 3.28
CA ALA A 250 23.61 -3.71 2.05
C ALA A 250 22.79 -2.46 1.67
N GLY A 251 21.45 -2.56 1.70
CA GLY A 251 20.56 -1.43 1.39
C GLY A 251 20.76 -0.25 2.32
N MET A 252 20.92 -0.48 3.62
CA MET A 252 21.17 0.57 4.60
C MET A 252 22.43 1.39 4.31
N LYS A 253 23.49 0.79 3.74
CA LYS A 253 24.72 1.52 3.35
C LYS A 253 24.45 2.56 2.27
N TYR A 254 23.38 2.38 1.50
CA TYR A 254 22.94 3.33 0.49
C TYR A 254 21.76 4.20 0.94
N GLY A 255 21.38 4.12 2.23
CA GLY A 255 20.28 4.91 2.78
C GLY A 255 18.88 4.38 2.48
N LEU A 256 18.75 3.19 1.90
CA LEU A 256 17.46 2.54 1.70
C LEU A 256 16.94 1.95 3.01
N ARG A 257 15.69 2.23 3.37
CA ARG A 257 15.05 1.60 4.52
C ARG A 257 14.54 0.20 4.13
N GLY A 258 14.68 -0.75 5.07
CA GLY A 258 14.20 -2.11 4.86
C GLY A 258 12.68 -2.22 4.98
N LYS A 259 12.11 -3.11 4.18
CA LYS A 259 10.79 -3.71 4.36
C LYS A 259 10.95 -5.22 4.17
N ILE A 260 10.02 -6.03 4.66
CA ILE A 260 10.19 -7.49 4.57
C ILE A 260 8.82 -8.14 4.41
N HIS A 261 8.69 -9.05 3.42
CA HIS A 261 7.65 -10.08 3.44
C HIS A 261 8.09 -11.11 4.49
N ALA A 262 7.35 -11.26 5.56
CA ALA A 262 7.76 -12.04 6.72
C ALA A 262 6.64 -12.89 7.27
N ASN A 263 6.95 -14.16 7.55
CA ASN A 263 6.06 -15.05 8.27
C ASN A 263 4.68 -15.24 7.61
N GLU A 264 4.63 -15.29 6.28
CA GLU A 264 3.43 -15.62 5.50
C GLU A 264 3.11 -17.13 5.62
N LEU A 265 4.14 -17.98 5.43
CA LEU A 265 3.98 -19.43 5.34
C LEU A 265 4.48 -20.17 6.59
N ASP A 266 5.46 -19.60 7.30
CA ASP A 266 6.06 -20.21 8.48
C ASP A 266 6.73 -19.14 9.40
N TYR A 267 7.17 -19.56 10.57
CA TYR A 267 8.01 -18.78 11.48
C TYR A 267 9.43 -18.71 10.92
N SER A 268 9.68 -17.79 10.00
CA SER A 268 10.89 -17.74 9.17
C SER A 268 12.03 -16.89 9.73
N GLY A 269 11.81 -16.19 10.85
CA GLY A 269 12.77 -15.23 11.43
C GLY A 269 12.80 -13.87 10.71
N GLY A 270 11.90 -13.65 9.74
CA GLY A 270 11.79 -12.37 9.01
C GLY A 270 11.44 -11.20 9.92
N VAL A 271 10.54 -11.40 10.88
CA VAL A 271 10.19 -10.38 11.89
C VAL A 271 11.41 -9.96 12.70
N GLN A 272 12.20 -10.94 13.18
CA GLN A 272 13.40 -10.68 13.98
C GLN A 272 14.48 -9.95 13.16
N ALA A 273 14.65 -10.33 11.89
CA ALA A 273 15.53 -9.62 10.97
C ALA A 273 15.08 -8.17 10.75
N GLY A 274 13.77 -7.96 10.51
CA GLY A 274 13.20 -6.64 10.34
C GLY A 274 13.44 -5.72 11.54
N VAL A 275 13.12 -6.18 12.73
CA VAL A 275 13.35 -5.44 13.98
C VAL A 275 14.83 -5.13 14.19
N LYS A 276 15.70 -6.11 13.99
CA LYS A 276 17.17 -5.96 14.15
C LYS A 276 17.75 -4.88 13.24
N TYR A 277 17.26 -4.78 12.01
CA TYR A 277 17.74 -3.81 11.01
C TYR A 277 16.88 -2.55 10.90
N GLY A 278 15.94 -2.34 11.83
CA GLY A 278 15.10 -1.16 11.88
C GLY A 278 14.24 -0.99 10.60
N ALA A 279 13.72 -2.09 10.08
CA ALA A 279 12.82 -2.07 8.94
C ALA A 279 11.62 -1.15 9.21
N LEU A 280 11.14 -0.46 8.19
CA LEU A 280 9.98 0.41 8.30
C LEU A 280 8.72 -0.39 8.59
N SER A 281 8.56 -1.53 7.88
CA SER A 281 7.51 -2.48 8.18
C SER A 281 7.97 -3.92 7.97
N VAL A 282 7.23 -4.84 8.58
CA VAL A 282 7.19 -6.27 8.28
C VAL A 282 5.77 -6.60 7.86
N ASP A 283 5.66 -7.26 6.72
CA ASP A 283 4.41 -7.40 5.98
C ASP A 283 4.01 -8.88 5.91
N HIS A 284 2.72 -9.22 5.77
CA HIS A 284 2.04 -10.52 5.85
C HIS A 284 1.65 -10.93 7.27
N LEU A 285 2.53 -11.60 8.02
CA LEU A 285 2.35 -11.90 9.43
C LEU A 285 1.21 -12.90 9.73
N GLU A 286 0.93 -13.83 8.81
CA GLU A 286 0.00 -14.94 9.05
C GLU A 286 0.49 -15.84 10.19
N CYS A 287 1.81 -16.03 10.28
CA CYS A 287 2.47 -16.81 11.33
C CYS A 287 3.13 -15.90 12.39
N VAL A 288 2.34 -15.45 13.38
CA VAL A 288 2.82 -14.59 14.48
C VAL A 288 2.48 -15.21 15.83
N GLY A 289 3.52 -15.38 16.67
CA GLY A 289 3.42 -15.83 18.04
C GLY A 289 3.87 -14.77 19.05
N GLU A 290 4.07 -15.18 20.29
CA GLU A 290 4.49 -14.29 21.40
C GLU A 290 5.89 -13.69 21.17
N ALA A 291 6.79 -14.46 20.53
CA ALA A 291 8.16 -14.00 20.26
C ALA A 291 8.17 -12.83 19.26
N GLU A 292 7.36 -12.93 18.19
CA GLU A 292 7.22 -11.90 17.16
C GLU A 292 6.55 -10.65 17.74
N ILE A 293 5.46 -10.82 18.50
CA ILE A 293 4.77 -9.71 19.17
C ILE A 293 5.74 -8.99 20.12
N THR A 294 6.49 -9.73 20.94
CA THR A 294 7.47 -9.14 21.86
C THR A 294 8.56 -8.38 21.13
N ALA A 295 9.09 -8.92 20.02
CA ALA A 295 10.10 -8.25 19.20
C ALA A 295 9.55 -6.93 18.61
N LEU A 296 8.34 -6.96 18.05
CA LEU A 296 7.70 -5.79 17.46
C LEU A 296 7.37 -4.70 18.48
N LEU A 297 6.89 -5.06 19.69
CA LEU A 297 6.62 -4.10 20.79
C LEU A 297 7.86 -3.31 21.21
N ASN A 298 9.03 -3.91 21.09
CA ASN A 298 10.32 -3.27 21.44
C ASN A 298 10.97 -2.57 20.25
N SER A 299 10.21 -2.27 19.19
CA SER A 299 10.71 -1.66 17.96
C SER A 299 9.84 -0.47 17.51
N GLN A 300 10.27 0.16 16.41
CA GLN A 300 9.48 1.15 15.67
C GLN A 300 8.92 0.56 14.35
N THR A 301 9.12 -0.73 14.12
CA THR A 301 8.70 -1.42 12.91
C THR A 301 7.18 -1.60 12.91
N ILE A 302 6.53 -1.23 11.81
CA ILE A 302 5.09 -1.34 11.66
C ILE A 302 4.72 -2.75 11.19
N SER A 303 3.66 -3.29 11.75
CA SER A 303 3.09 -4.58 11.34
C SER A 303 2.05 -4.34 10.24
N THR A 304 2.33 -4.76 9.01
CA THR A 304 1.37 -4.65 7.89
C THR A 304 0.75 -6.01 7.62
N VAL A 305 -0.57 -6.11 7.67
CA VAL A 305 -1.30 -7.35 7.43
C VAL A 305 -2.08 -7.28 6.12
N LEU A 306 -2.14 -8.41 5.39
CA LEU A 306 -2.58 -8.51 4.01
C LEU A 306 -3.75 -9.50 3.85
N PRO A 307 -4.95 -9.17 4.37
CA PRO A 307 -6.04 -10.13 4.48
C PRO A 307 -6.57 -10.65 3.13
N SER A 308 -6.34 -9.94 2.02
CA SER A 308 -6.74 -10.39 0.69
C SER A 308 -5.92 -11.60 0.22
N THR A 309 -4.64 -11.67 0.57
CA THR A 309 -3.77 -12.81 0.29
C THR A 309 -4.25 -14.05 1.01
N SER A 310 -4.50 -13.94 2.33
CA SER A 310 -5.08 -15.03 3.13
C SER A 310 -6.43 -15.48 2.56
N PHE A 311 -7.31 -14.54 2.18
CA PHE A 311 -8.59 -14.84 1.54
C PHE A 311 -8.45 -15.63 0.23
N PHE A 312 -7.63 -15.13 -0.70
CA PHE A 312 -7.51 -15.69 -2.04
C PHE A 312 -6.80 -17.05 -2.05
N LEU A 313 -5.78 -17.20 -1.19
CA LEU A 313 -5.01 -18.44 -1.07
C LEU A 313 -5.59 -19.44 -0.06
N LYS A 314 -6.65 -19.04 0.68
CA LYS A 314 -7.25 -19.82 1.76
C LYS A 314 -6.26 -20.16 2.88
N LEU A 315 -5.38 -19.20 3.20
CA LEU A 315 -4.45 -19.28 4.32
C LEU A 315 -5.13 -18.84 5.63
N PRO A 316 -4.56 -19.18 6.79
CA PRO A 316 -4.92 -18.53 8.05
C PRO A 316 -4.73 -17.01 7.95
N TYR A 317 -5.56 -16.24 8.65
CA TYR A 317 -5.38 -14.79 8.75
C TYR A 317 -4.40 -14.44 9.86
N ALA A 318 -3.65 -13.36 9.67
CA ALA A 318 -2.82 -12.79 10.72
C ALA A 318 -3.66 -12.48 11.98
N PRO A 319 -3.15 -12.73 13.20
CA PRO A 319 -3.92 -12.58 14.44
C PRO A 319 -4.04 -11.11 14.89
N ALA A 320 -4.63 -10.25 14.03
CA ALA A 320 -4.68 -8.79 14.22
C ALA A 320 -5.26 -8.38 15.56
N ARG A 321 -6.38 -8.99 16.01
CA ARG A 321 -6.95 -8.66 17.32
C ARG A 321 -5.95 -8.85 18.46
N LYS A 322 -5.24 -9.98 18.48
CA LYS A 322 -4.21 -10.26 19.48
C LYS A 322 -3.06 -9.24 19.42
N MET A 323 -2.64 -8.86 18.21
CA MET A 323 -1.57 -7.89 18.01
C MET A 323 -1.97 -6.49 18.48
N ILE A 324 -3.20 -6.04 18.16
CA ILE A 324 -3.74 -4.75 18.64
C ILE A 324 -3.87 -4.76 20.15
N ASP A 325 -4.46 -5.80 20.76
CA ASP A 325 -4.63 -5.90 22.19
C ASP A 325 -3.28 -5.93 22.95
N ALA A 326 -2.23 -6.46 22.32
CA ALA A 326 -0.87 -6.38 22.83
C ALA A 326 -0.25 -4.98 22.74
N GLY A 327 -0.83 -4.04 22.00
CA GLY A 327 -0.36 -2.67 21.87
C GLY A 327 0.42 -2.36 20.58
N LEU A 328 0.40 -3.24 19.58
CA LEU A 328 1.09 -3.02 18.30
C LEU A 328 0.35 -2.01 17.40
N PRO A 329 1.08 -1.26 16.55
CA PRO A 329 0.51 -0.55 15.43
C PRO A 329 0.30 -1.54 14.27
N LEU A 330 -0.92 -1.58 13.72
CA LEU A 330 -1.21 -2.34 12.51
C LEU A 330 -1.50 -1.41 11.34
N SER A 331 -0.95 -1.77 10.17
CA SER A 331 -1.34 -1.26 8.86
C SER A 331 -2.08 -2.35 8.08
N LEU A 332 -2.99 -1.93 7.21
CA LEU A 332 -3.67 -2.77 6.21
C LEU A 332 -3.21 -2.38 4.81
N ALA A 333 -2.93 -3.39 3.97
CA ALA A 333 -2.62 -3.17 2.58
C ALA A 333 -3.27 -4.25 1.69
N THR A 334 -3.31 -3.99 0.38
CA THR A 334 -4.05 -4.85 -0.56
C THR A 334 -3.23 -6.04 -1.02
N ASP A 335 -1.91 -5.96 -1.04
CA ASP A 335 -1.02 -6.89 -1.74
C ASP A 335 -1.43 -7.04 -3.22
N TYR A 336 -1.90 -5.97 -3.87
CA TYR A 336 -2.41 -6.07 -5.24
C TYR A 336 -1.35 -6.64 -6.19
N ASN A 337 -1.53 -7.91 -6.54
CA ASN A 337 -0.62 -8.68 -7.39
C ASN A 337 -1.39 -9.73 -8.20
N PRO A 338 -0.82 -10.29 -9.29
CA PRO A 338 -1.53 -11.22 -10.15
C PRO A 338 -1.71 -12.63 -9.56
N GLY A 339 -1.00 -12.98 -8.49
CA GLY A 339 -0.89 -14.37 -8.00
C GLY A 339 -1.74 -14.71 -6.79
N SER A 340 -1.77 -13.82 -5.83
CA SER A 340 -2.36 -14.04 -4.51
C SER A 340 -3.41 -13.00 -4.10
N SER A 341 -3.47 -11.85 -4.78
CA SER A 341 -4.44 -10.80 -4.47
C SER A 341 -4.71 -9.91 -5.69
N PRO A 342 -5.52 -10.36 -6.68
CA PRO A 342 -5.73 -9.61 -7.92
C PRO A 342 -6.77 -8.48 -7.78
N SER A 343 -6.72 -7.72 -6.68
CA SER A 343 -7.63 -6.60 -6.40
C SER A 343 -6.97 -5.54 -5.53
N GLY A 344 -7.05 -4.28 -5.96
CA GLY A 344 -6.59 -3.11 -5.19
C GLY A 344 -7.72 -2.39 -4.44
N ARG A 345 -8.86 -3.06 -4.17
CA ARG A 345 -10.02 -2.45 -3.51
C ARG A 345 -9.84 -2.42 -1.99
N MET A 346 -9.33 -1.29 -1.46
CA MET A 346 -9.07 -1.13 -0.02
C MET A 346 -10.36 -1.29 0.84
N SER A 347 -11.53 -0.87 0.37
CA SER A 347 -12.79 -1.08 1.11
C SER A 347 -13.09 -2.57 1.35
N PHE A 348 -12.69 -3.45 0.44
CA PHE A 348 -12.79 -4.90 0.64
C PHE A 348 -11.77 -5.41 1.67
N ILE A 349 -10.57 -4.82 1.70
CA ILE A 349 -9.56 -5.14 2.74
C ILE A 349 -10.09 -4.80 4.13
N LEU A 350 -10.74 -3.63 4.29
CA LEU A 350 -11.38 -3.26 5.57
C LEU A 350 -12.44 -4.29 5.97
N SER A 351 -13.23 -4.78 5.01
CA SER A 351 -14.26 -5.81 5.28
C SER A 351 -13.64 -7.11 5.76
N LEU A 352 -12.59 -7.59 5.09
CA LEU A 352 -11.87 -8.80 5.52
C LEU A 352 -11.25 -8.64 6.91
N ALA A 353 -10.65 -7.48 7.19
CA ALA A 353 -10.07 -7.17 8.49
C ALA A 353 -11.12 -7.19 9.62
N CYS A 354 -12.30 -6.60 9.39
CA CYS A 354 -13.39 -6.63 10.37
C CYS A 354 -13.98 -8.03 10.55
N ILE A 355 -14.26 -8.76 9.44
CA ILE A 355 -14.97 -10.03 9.47
C ILE A 355 -14.06 -11.18 9.94
N HIS A 356 -12.85 -11.25 9.47
CA HIS A 356 -11.95 -12.39 9.71
C HIS A 356 -10.88 -12.13 10.79
N MET A 357 -10.52 -10.87 11.00
CA MET A 357 -9.43 -10.52 11.91
C MET A 357 -9.94 -9.79 13.17
N ASN A 358 -11.26 -9.60 13.31
CA ASN A 358 -11.95 -8.97 14.45
C ASN A 358 -11.44 -7.53 14.73
N MET A 359 -11.09 -6.77 13.70
CA MET A 359 -10.78 -5.36 13.85
C MET A 359 -12.08 -4.54 13.92
N LEU A 360 -12.09 -3.50 14.75
CA LEU A 360 -13.18 -2.52 14.75
C LEU A 360 -13.13 -1.68 13.47
N PRO A 361 -14.25 -1.12 12.98
CA PRO A 361 -14.26 -0.26 11.79
C PRO A 361 -13.29 0.91 11.86
N GLU A 362 -13.18 1.57 13.02
CA GLU A 362 -12.26 2.68 13.28
C GLU A 362 -10.80 2.22 13.20
N GLU A 363 -10.50 1.05 13.76
CA GLU A 363 -9.16 0.44 13.70
C GLU A 363 -8.77 0.12 12.25
N ALA A 364 -9.69 -0.43 11.47
CA ALA A 364 -9.46 -0.76 10.07
C ALA A 364 -9.25 0.51 9.20
N VAL A 365 -10.02 1.58 9.43
CA VAL A 365 -9.83 2.86 8.73
C VAL A 365 -8.48 3.48 9.10
N ASN A 366 -8.11 3.54 10.37
CA ASN A 366 -6.81 4.06 10.81
C ASN A 366 -5.64 3.22 10.28
N ALA A 367 -5.81 1.90 10.21
CA ALA A 367 -4.82 0.98 9.65
C ALA A 367 -4.60 1.21 8.14
N ALA A 368 -5.67 1.57 7.39
CA ALA A 368 -5.62 1.83 5.96
C ALA A 368 -5.31 3.30 5.61
N THR A 369 -5.15 4.17 6.58
CA THR A 369 -4.89 5.61 6.40
C THR A 369 -3.59 6.02 7.10
N ILE A 370 -3.64 6.50 8.34
CA ILE A 370 -2.45 7.03 9.03
C ILE A 370 -1.38 5.95 9.26
N ASN A 371 -1.75 4.73 9.66
CA ASN A 371 -0.77 3.66 9.86
C ASN A 371 -0.19 3.17 8.52
N GLY A 372 -0.99 3.13 7.45
CA GLY A 372 -0.51 2.89 6.08
C GLY A 372 0.49 3.96 5.63
N ALA A 373 0.22 5.23 5.92
CA ALA A 373 1.15 6.32 5.65
C ALA A 373 2.46 6.16 6.43
N CYS A 374 2.38 5.78 7.71
CA CYS A 374 3.57 5.47 8.53
C CYS A 374 4.38 4.30 7.97
N ALA A 375 3.70 3.23 7.50
CA ALA A 375 4.34 2.07 6.87
C ALA A 375 5.03 2.40 5.53
N MET A 376 4.76 3.58 4.98
CA MET A 376 5.39 4.13 3.77
C MET A 376 6.34 5.29 4.06
N GLY A 377 6.45 5.77 5.32
CA GLY A 377 7.23 6.94 5.71
C GLY A 377 6.74 8.24 5.07
N VAL A 378 5.43 8.40 4.91
CA VAL A 378 4.78 9.60 4.33
C VAL A 378 3.78 10.27 5.26
N GLU A 379 3.74 9.87 6.52
CA GLU A 379 2.80 10.32 7.55
C GLU A 379 2.86 11.81 7.85
N MET A 380 3.98 12.46 7.57
CA MET A 380 4.13 13.91 7.73
C MET A 380 3.27 14.69 6.73
N GLU A 381 2.92 14.09 5.59
CA GLU A 381 2.25 14.76 4.49
C GLU A 381 0.91 14.12 4.10
N PHE A 382 0.67 12.85 4.49
CA PHE A 382 -0.50 12.05 4.08
C PHE A 382 -1.10 11.27 5.27
N GLY A 383 -2.18 10.55 5.03
CA GLY A 383 -2.79 9.58 5.95
C GLY A 383 -3.78 10.16 6.95
N SER A 384 -3.87 11.47 7.13
CA SER A 384 -4.91 12.10 7.95
C SER A 384 -5.32 13.46 7.37
N ILE A 385 -6.53 13.93 7.68
CA ILE A 385 -6.97 15.30 7.38
C ILE A 385 -6.49 16.19 8.52
N ALA A 386 -5.31 16.76 8.34
CA ALA A 386 -4.67 17.63 9.31
C ALA A 386 -4.08 18.85 8.61
N LYS A 387 -3.96 19.96 9.32
CA LYS A 387 -3.48 21.22 8.79
C LYS A 387 -2.10 21.07 8.12
N ASN A 388 -1.97 21.64 6.92
CA ASN A 388 -0.77 21.64 6.08
C ASN A 388 -0.39 20.29 5.44
N LYS A 389 -1.09 19.19 5.70
CA LYS A 389 -0.93 17.96 4.91
C LYS A 389 -1.55 18.13 3.52
N PHE A 390 -1.06 17.37 2.55
CA PHE A 390 -1.67 17.35 1.22
C PHE A 390 -3.13 16.92 1.28
N ALA A 391 -3.97 17.60 0.52
CA ALA A 391 -5.40 17.32 0.50
C ALA A 391 -5.70 16.05 -0.32
N ASN A 392 -5.45 14.90 0.34
CA ASN A 392 -5.81 13.57 -0.13
C ASN A 392 -6.98 13.06 0.71
N CYS A 393 -8.19 13.14 0.16
CA CYS A 393 -9.40 12.70 0.86
C CYS A 393 -10.45 12.14 -0.10
N LEU A 394 -11.40 11.42 0.48
CA LEU A 394 -12.54 10.82 -0.20
C LEU A 394 -13.82 11.50 0.24
N ILE A 395 -14.73 11.73 -0.71
CA ILE A 395 -16.12 12.07 -0.41
C ILE A 395 -16.95 10.82 -0.68
N THR A 396 -17.64 10.33 0.35
CA THR A 396 -18.54 9.18 0.23
C THR A 396 -19.96 9.60 -0.12
N GLN A 397 -20.84 8.66 -0.43
CA GLN A 397 -22.28 8.89 -0.31
C GLN A 397 -22.64 9.14 1.18
N PRO A 398 -23.83 9.71 1.49
CA PRO A 398 -24.31 9.80 2.87
C PRO A 398 -24.32 8.43 3.55
N LEU A 399 -23.78 8.36 4.76
CA LEU A 399 -23.70 7.16 5.57
C LEU A 399 -24.34 7.42 6.95
N GLU A 400 -24.95 6.41 7.55
CA GLU A 400 -25.48 6.51 8.90
C GLU A 400 -24.43 6.14 9.96
N ASN A 401 -23.56 5.18 9.63
CA ASN A 401 -22.60 4.60 10.55
C ASN A 401 -21.29 4.26 9.82
N LEU A 402 -20.14 4.44 10.47
CA LEU A 402 -18.83 4.07 9.93
C LEU A 402 -18.74 2.58 9.60
N ALA A 403 -19.34 1.74 10.41
CA ALA A 403 -19.39 0.31 10.19
C ALA A 403 -20.04 -0.09 8.86
N TYR A 404 -20.83 0.80 8.23
CA TYR A 404 -21.39 0.53 6.90
C TYR A 404 -20.31 0.37 5.82
N ILE A 405 -19.15 1.01 5.99
CA ILE A 405 -18.04 0.88 5.03
C ILE A 405 -17.55 -0.57 4.93
N PRO A 406 -17.08 -1.22 6.01
CA PRO A 406 -16.69 -2.63 5.95
C PRO A 406 -17.88 -3.61 5.83
N TYR A 407 -19.06 -3.25 6.31
CA TYR A 407 -20.26 -4.09 6.21
C TYR A 407 -20.73 -4.26 4.77
N SER A 408 -20.66 -3.20 3.98
CA SER A 408 -21.17 -3.16 2.59
C SER A 408 -20.07 -3.53 1.58
N PHE A 409 -19.42 -4.66 1.77
CA PHE A 409 -18.19 -5.10 1.09
C PHE A 409 -18.23 -5.13 -0.45
N GLY A 410 -19.42 -5.12 -1.05
CA GLY A 410 -19.60 -5.10 -2.51
C GLY A 410 -20.00 -3.75 -3.10
N SER A 411 -20.33 -2.77 -2.24
CA SER A 411 -20.83 -1.46 -2.68
C SER A 411 -19.70 -0.49 -3.01
N ASP A 412 -19.96 0.39 -3.97
CA ASP A 412 -19.09 1.51 -4.28
C ASP A 412 -19.59 2.75 -3.52
N LEU A 413 -18.97 3.03 -2.39
CA LEU A 413 -19.36 4.11 -1.49
C LEU A 413 -18.64 5.42 -1.76
N VAL A 414 -17.50 5.38 -2.46
CA VAL A 414 -16.71 6.56 -2.83
C VAL A 414 -17.36 7.28 -4.01
N LYS A 415 -17.67 8.55 -3.85
CA LYS A 415 -18.27 9.39 -4.91
C LYS A 415 -17.25 10.27 -5.59
N LYS A 416 -16.27 10.77 -4.83
CA LYS A 416 -15.18 11.61 -5.36
C LYS A 416 -13.90 11.30 -4.63
N VAL A 417 -12.81 11.37 -5.36
CA VAL A 417 -11.44 11.26 -4.84
C VAL A 417 -10.76 12.58 -5.08
N ILE A 418 -10.10 13.12 -4.05
CA ILE A 418 -9.32 14.36 -4.13
C ILE A 418 -7.88 14.00 -3.77
N LEU A 419 -6.95 14.30 -4.67
CA LEU A 419 -5.51 14.06 -4.48
C LEU A 419 -4.74 15.35 -4.71
N LYS A 420 -3.96 15.74 -3.70
CA LYS A 420 -3.20 17.02 -3.68
C LYS A 420 -4.09 18.22 -4.08
N GLY A 421 -5.35 18.16 -3.63
CA GLY A 421 -6.35 19.21 -3.90
C GLY A 421 -6.96 19.20 -5.30
N GLU A 422 -6.74 18.17 -6.10
CA GLU A 422 -7.39 17.99 -7.42
C GLU A 422 -8.40 16.83 -7.36
N MET A 423 -9.58 17.06 -7.95
CA MET A 423 -10.56 15.98 -8.14
C MET A 423 -10.09 15.04 -9.25
N GLN A 424 -10.24 13.74 -8.99
CA GLN A 424 -9.85 12.66 -9.91
C GLN A 424 -11.06 12.14 -10.68
#